data_edc9fd5383cea3d4ec8635a6f716f5e8
#
_entry.id   edc9fd5383cea3d4ec8635a6f716f5e8
#
_cell.length_a   1.000
_cell.length_b   1.000
_cell.length_c   1.000
_cell.angle_alpha   90.00
_cell.angle_beta   90.00
_cell.angle_gamma   90.00
#
_symmetry.space_group_name_H-M   'P 1'
#
loop_
_entity.id
_entity.type
_entity.pdbx_description
1 polymer ?
#
loop_
_entity_poly.entity_id
_entity_poly.type
_entity_poly.pdbx_seq_one_letter_code
_entity_poly.pdbx_strand_id
1 'polypeptide(L)'
;MDLQYEILVAFITSVFILAISPGPDNIFVLIQSMVNGVKQGFAVVLGLMTGCIIHTTLVAFGVSVLIKESDFLFLIIKIFGAGYLFFLAFKVYRGSASIELSEKEVPKKSFSALFKQGFLMNVLNPKVSIFFLAFFPGFLFSNTITEFIQFYILGFLFILISFIVFGLIALLAGKISKFIRTNNQVGVILKWTQIVVFTGIGIFILLSEK
;
A
#
# COMPACT_ATOMS: atom_id res chain seq x y z
N MET A 1 4.92 19.20 -23.35
CA MET A 1 4.64 18.54 -22.04
C MET A 1 5.84 17.69 -21.72
N ASP A 2 6.57 18.07 -20.68
CA ASP A 2 7.78 17.35 -20.27
C ASP A 2 7.39 16.26 -19.26
N LEU A 3 6.73 15.22 -19.78
CA LEU A 3 6.26 14.08 -18.97
C LEU A 3 7.33 13.00 -18.96
N GLN A 4 7.85 12.71 -17.79
CA GLN A 4 8.82 11.63 -17.58
C GLN A 4 8.05 10.29 -17.40
N TYR A 5 7.72 9.66 -18.52
CA TYR A 5 6.96 8.38 -18.52
C TYR A 5 7.66 7.26 -17.75
N GLU A 6 8.99 7.28 -17.71
CA GLU A 6 9.80 6.30 -16.98
C GLU A 6 9.49 6.33 -15.47
N ILE A 7 9.32 7.54 -14.91
CA ILE A 7 8.94 7.71 -13.50
C ILE A 7 7.54 7.16 -13.24
N LEU A 8 6.58 7.42 -14.13
CA LEU A 8 5.22 6.88 -13.99
C LEU A 8 5.21 5.35 -14.07
N VAL A 9 5.97 4.75 -14.98
CA VAL A 9 6.10 3.28 -15.10
C VAL A 9 6.74 2.70 -13.83
N ALA A 10 7.80 3.34 -13.33
CA ALA A 10 8.43 2.93 -12.08
C ALA A 10 7.47 3.04 -10.88
N PHE A 11 6.66 4.10 -10.82
CA PHE A 11 5.63 4.26 -9.79
C PHE A 11 4.57 3.15 -9.87
N ILE A 12 3.99 2.92 -11.05
CA ILE A 12 2.98 1.88 -11.29
C ILE A 12 3.51 0.51 -10.87
N THR A 13 4.73 0.18 -11.28
CA THR A 13 5.39 -1.08 -10.92
C THR A 13 5.57 -1.21 -9.41
N SER A 14 6.05 -0.14 -8.76
CA SER A 14 6.27 -0.11 -7.31
C SER A 14 4.96 -0.27 -6.53
N VAL A 15 3.89 0.41 -6.95
CA VAL A 15 2.56 0.30 -6.34
C VAL A 15 2.00 -1.10 -6.52
N PHE A 16 2.14 -1.69 -7.71
CA PHE A 16 1.69 -3.06 -7.96
C PHE A 16 2.40 -4.07 -7.05
N ILE A 17 3.73 -3.99 -6.94
CA ILE A 17 4.52 -4.84 -6.06
C ILE A 17 4.12 -4.63 -4.59
N LEU A 18 3.92 -3.38 -4.16
CA LEU A 18 3.49 -3.06 -2.81
C LEU A 18 2.08 -3.60 -2.50
N ALA A 19 1.15 -3.49 -3.46
CA ALA A 19 -0.23 -3.94 -3.30
C ALA A 19 -0.33 -5.48 -3.24
N ILE A 20 0.49 -6.20 -3.99
CA ILE A 20 0.57 -7.67 -3.90
C ILE A 20 1.29 -8.11 -2.63
N SER A 21 2.21 -7.30 -2.11
CA SER A 21 2.98 -7.64 -0.91
C SER A 21 2.04 -7.86 0.27
N PRO A 22 1.99 -9.09 0.83
CA PRO A 22 0.99 -9.44 1.82
C PRO A 22 1.13 -8.58 3.07
N GLY A 23 0.00 -8.13 3.55
CA GLY A 23 -0.12 -7.30 4.74
C GLY A 23 -1.47 -7.54 5.42
N PRO A 24 -1.73 -6.88 6.56
CA PRO A 24 -3.01 -7.02 7.25
C PRO A 24 -4.21 -6.76 6.33
N ASP A 25 -4.09 -5.77 5.43
CA ASP A 25 -5.17 -5.39 4.52
C ASP A 25 -5.50 -6.51 3.52
N ASN A 26 -4.45 -7.12 2.90
CA ASN A 26 -4.61 -8.24 1.95
C ASN A 26 -5.25 -9.45 2.63
N ILE A 27 -4.75 -9.80 3.83
CA ILE A 27 -5.26 -10.93 4.61
C ILE A 27 -6.70 -10.66 5.03
N PHE A 28 -7.03 -9.45 5.45
CA PHE A 28 -8.38 -9.11 5.87
C PHE A 28 -9.37 -9.17 4.71
N VAL A 29 -9.03 -8.62 3.52
CA VAL A 29 -9.83 -8.76 2.29
C VAL A 29 -10.03 -10.23 1.94
N LEU A 30 -8.95 -11.02 1.97
CA LEU A 30 -8.99 -12.45 1.66
C LEU A 30 -9.94 -13.20 2.58
N ILE A 31 -9.78 -13.05 3.90
CA ILE A 31 -10.60 -13.74 4.92
C ILE A 31 -12.07 -13.31 4.80
N GLN A 32 -12.36 -12.02 4.69
CA GLN A 32 -13.74 -11.54 4.56
C GLN A 32 -14.41 -12.07 3.28
N SER A 33 -13.66 -12.14 2.18
CA SER A 33 -14.17 -12.67 0.92
C SER A 33 -14.45 -14.17 1.00
N MET A 34 -13.61 -14.94 1.72
CA MET A 34 -13.77 -16.38 1.90
C MET A 34 -14.96 -16.73 2.79
N VAL A 35 -15.05 -16.07 3.94
CA VAL A 35 -16.02 -16.44 4.99
C VAL A 35 -17.38 -15.79 4.74
N ASN A 36 -17.42 -14.53 4.36
CA ASN A 36 -18.64 -13.75 4.22
C ASN A 36 -19.03 -13.46 2.77
N GLY A 37 -18.22 -13.94 1.82
CA GLY A 37 -18.46 -13.80 0.39
C GLY A 37 -17.81 -12.57 -0.25
N VAL A 38 -17.69 -12.62 -1.57
CA VAL A 38 -16.98 -11.63 -2.40
C VAL A 38 -17.50 -10.20 -2.18
N LYS A 39 -18.81 -10.04 -2.02
CA LYS A 39 -19.43 -8.73 -1.77
C LYS A 39 -18.88 -8.06 -0.51
N GLN A 40 -18.67 -8.82 0.55
CA GLN A 40 -18.13 -8.35 1.82
C GLN A 40 -16.63 -8.02 1.70
N GLY A 41 -15.89 -8.80 0.93
CA GLY A 41 -14.51 -8.46 0.58
C GLY A 41 -14.44 -7.12 -0.16
N PHE A 42 -15.31 -6.89 -1.14
CA PHE A 42 -15.37 -5.60 -1.85
C PHE A 42 -15.75 -4.43 -0.93
N ALA A 43 -16.57 -4.64 0.11
CA ALA A 43 -16.84 -3.59 1.08
C ALA A 43 -15.56 -3.11 1.76
N VAL A 44 -14.67 -4.06 2.15
CA VAL A 44 -13.35 -3.72 2.70
C VAL A 44 -12.50 -2.99 1.68
N VAL A 45 -12.41 -3.51 0.45
CA VAL A 45 -11.62 -2.89 -0.63
C VAL A 45 -12.03 -1.43 -0.84
N LEU A 46 -13.32 -1.16 -0.95
CA LEU A 46 -13.82 0.21 -1.12
C LEU A 46 -13.47 1.10 0.07
N GLY A 47 -13.53 0.56 1.28
CA GLY A 47 -13.09 1.29 2.48
C GLY A 47 -11.61 1.64 2.42
N LEU A 48 -10.74 0.67 2.10
CA LEU A 48 -9.30 0.88 1.93
C LEU A 48 -9.02 1.97 0.88
N MET A 49 -9.67 1.90 -0.29
CA MET A 49 -9.48 2.89 -1.37
C MET A 49 -9.92 4.29 -0.95
N THR A 50 -11.00 4.39 -0.19
CA THR A 50 -11.46 5.68 0.35
C THR A 50 -10.45 6.26 1.34
N GLY A 51 -9.80 5.42 2.15
CA GLY A 51 -8.69 5.84 3.02
C GLY A 51 -7.50 6.41 2.24
N CYS A 52 -7.17 5.83 1.09
CA CYS A 52 -6.10 6.34 0.22
C CYS A 52 -6.38 7.77 -0.29
N ILE A 53 -7.65 8.17 -0.46
CA ILE A 53 -8.01 9.54 -0.83
C ILE A 53 -7.56 10.52 0.27
N ILE A 54 -7.73 10.14 1.55
CA ILE A 54 -7.27 10.97 2.68
C ILE A 54 -5.76 11.13 2.64
N HIS A 55 -5.00 10.05 2.46
CA HIS A 55 -3.54 10.11 2.35
C HIS A 55 -3.09 10.96 1.16
N THR A 56 -3.71 10.77 -0.02
CA THR A 56 -3.44 11.59 -1.20
C THR A 56 -3.64 13.08 -0.91
N THR A 57 -4.76 13.42 -0.28
CA THR A 57 -5.08 14.80 0.06
C THR A 57 -4.09 15.38 1.06
N LEU A 58 -3.73 14.63 2.11
CA LEU A 58 -2.73 15.07 3.09
C LEU A 58 -1.36 15.32 2.46
N VAL A 59 -0.94 14.48 1.52
CA VAL A 59 0.33 14.66 0.79
C VAL A 59 0.23 15.87 -0.16
N ALA A 60 -0.85 15.98 -0.92
CA ALA A 60 -1.04 17.07 -1.86
C ALA A 60 -1.05 18.45 -1.19
N PHE A 61 -1.68 18.58 -0.02
CA PHE A 61 -1.71 19.86 0.72
C PHE A 61 -0.51 20.05 1.65
N GLY A 62 -0.03 18.99 2.30
CA GLY A 62 1.03 19.07 3.30
C GLY A 62 2.43 18.99 2.71
N VAL A 63 2.71 17.93 1.95
CA VAL A 63 4.06 17.67 1.46
C VAL A 63 4.45 18.61 0.32
N SER A 64 3.51 19.01 -0.54
CA SER A 64 3.78 20.00 -1.58
C SER A 64 4.28 21.35 -1.01
N VAL A 65 3.78 21.76 0.13
CA VAL A 65 4.27 22.96 0.83
C VAL A 65 5.65 22.71 1.43
N LEU A 66 5.84 21.57 2.12
CA LEU A 66 7.12 21.24 2.75
C LEU A 66 8.28 21.12 1.74
N ILE A 67 8.02 20.55 0.56
CA ILE A 67 9.03 20.46 -0.50
C ILE A 67 9.48 21.85 -0.97
N LYS A 68 8.56 22.83 -1.01
CA LYS A 68 8.86 24.20 -1.43
C LYS A 68 9.60 25.00 -0.36
N GLU A 69 9.21 24.81 0.89
CA GLU A 69 9.64 25.69 1.99
C GLU A 69 10.97 25.25 2.61
N SER A 70 11.31 23.94 2.60
CA SER A 70 12.48 23.46 3.34
C SER A 70 13.05 22.13 2.85
N ASP A 71 14.26 22.17 2.29
CA ASP A 71 15.02 20.95 1.95
C ASP A 71 15.34 20.11 3.19
N PHE A 72 15.55 20.75 4.34
CA PHE A 72 15.84 20.08 5.58
C PHE A 72 14.64 19.25 6.09
N LEU A 73 13.42 19.81 6.05
CA LEU A 73 12.20 19.07 6.42
C LEU A 73 11.93 17.91 5.47
N PHE A 74 12.17 18.12 4.18
CA PHE A 74 12.06 17.05 3.19
C PHE A 74 13.06 15.91 3.46
N LEU A 75 14.31 16.22 3.77
CA LEU A 75 15.32 15.24 4.16
C LEU A 75 14.90 14.44 5.40
N ILE A 76 14.33 15.11 6.42
CA ILE A 76 13.81 14.45 7.62
C ILE A 76 12.72 13.44 7.23
N ILE A 77 11.75 13.83 6.41
CA ILE A 77 10.68 12.90 5.95
C ILE A 77 11.27 11.69 5.25
N LYS A 78 12.26 11.87 4.37
CA LYS A 78 12.95 10.78 3.67
C LYS A 78 13.63 9.82 4.65
N ILE A 79 14.42 10.34 5.60
CA ILE A 79 15.15 9.52 6.59
C ILE A 79 14.18 8.74 7.45
N PHE A 80 13.14 9.38 8.00
CA PHE A 80 12.14 8.70 8.82
C PHE A 80 11.34 7.66 8.03
N GLY A 81 10.94 7.99 6.79
CA GLY A 81 10.22 7.07 5.93
C GLY A 81 11.03 5.84 5.55
N ALA A 82 12.28 6.02 5.13
CA ALA A 82 13.18 4.92 4.81
C ALA A 82 13.50 4.08 6.07
N GLY A 83 13.80 4.73 7.19
CA GLY A 83 14.05 4.05 8.47
C GLY A 83 12.87 3.18 8.91
N TYR A 84 11.64 3.68 8.75
CA TYR A 84 10.45 2.89 9.05
C TYR A 84 10.27 1.70 8.10
N LEU A 85 10.56 1.84 6.82
CA LEU A 85 10.50 0.72 5.87
C LEU A 85 11.55 -0.34 6.20
N PHE A 86 12.76 0.05 6.59
CA PHE A 86 13.77 -0.88 7.07
C PHE A 86 13.35 -1.57 8.37
N PHE A 87 12.72 -0.84 9.28
CA PHE A 87 12.11 -1.43 10.48
C PHE A 87 11.03 -2.46 10.12
N LEU A 88 10.16 -2.18 9.14
CA LEU A 88 9.15 -3.14 8.67
C LEU A 88 9.81 -4.37 8.03
N ALA A 89 10.84 -4.19 7.20
CA ALA A 89 11.62 -5.29 6.63
C ALA A 89 12.23 -6.18 7.72
N PHE A 90 12.84 -5.57 8.73
CA PHE A 90 13.40 -6.28 9.87
C PHE A 90 12.35 -7.02 10.70
N LYS A 91 11.19 -6.39 10.94
CA LYS A 91 10.06 -7.01 11.65
C LYS A 91 9.54 -8.23 10.89
N VAL A 92 9.42 -8.14 9.56
CA VAL A 92 9.03 -9.28 8.70
C VAL A 92 10.11 -10.37 8.72
N TYR A 93 11.38 -10.00 8.69
CA TYR A 93 12.49 -10.96 8.77
C TYR A 93 12.44 -11.79 10.06
N ARG A 94 12.18 -11.16 11.20
CA ARG A 94 12.07 -11.83 12.50
C ARG A 94 10.75 -12.58 12.71
N GLY A 95 9.71 -12.25 11.94
CA GLY A 95 8.41 -12.89 12.01
C GLY A 95 8.39 -14.30 11.42
N SER A 96 7.37 -15.08 11.79
CA SER A 96 7.10 -16.38 11.16
C SER A 96 6.72 -16.19 9.68
N ALA A 97 7.11 -17.15 8.84
CA ALA A 97 6.65 -17.22 7.46
C ALA A 97 5.25 -17.88 7.32
N SER A 98 4.66 -18.37 8.41
CA SER A 98 3.35 -18.99 8.38
C SER A 98 2.26 -17.94 8.18
N ILE A 99 1.37 -18.19 7.22
CA ILE A 99 0.16 -17.39 7.02
C ILE A 99 -0.98 -18.16 7.71
N GLU A 100 -1.38 -17.67 8.88
CA GLU A 100 -2.52 -18.21 9.58
C GLU A 100 -3.81 -17.63 9.00
N LEU A 101 -4.49 -18.41 8.18
CA LEU A 101 -5.85 -18.12 7.73
C LEU A 101 -6.83 -18.68 8.75
N SER A 102 -6.98 -17.98 9.88
CA SER A 102 -7.95 -18.36 10.90
C SER A 102 -9.36 -17.96 10.44
N GLU A 103 -10.18 -18.96 10.15
CA GLU A 103 -11.61 -18.78 9.87
C GLU A 103 -12.45 -18.86 11.14
N LYS A 104 -11.82 -19.11 12.29
CA LYS A 104 -12.54 -19.27 13.56
C LYS A 104 -13.27 -17.97 13.87
N GLU A 105 -14.59 -18.05 13.86
CA GLU A 105 -15.52 -17.02 14.32
C GLU A 105 -15.32 -15.63 13.73
N VAL A 106 -15.22 -15.53 12.38
CA VAL A 106 -15.33 -14.24 11.72
C VAL A 106 -16.82 -13.83 11.75
N PRO A 107 -17.21 -12.86 12.59
CA PRO A 107 -18.62 -12.50 12.72
C PRO A 107 -19.13 -11.91 11.40
N LYS A 108 -20.35 -12.29 11.03
CA LYS A 108 -21.03 -11.68 9.89
C LYS A 108 -21.24 -10.19 10.17
N LYS A 109 -20.62 -9.34 9.37
CA LYS A 109 -20.77 -7.89 9.45
C LYS A 109 -21.51 -7.36 8.24
N SER A 110 -22.24 -6.27 8.43
CA SER A 110 -22.89 -5.56 7.32
C SER A 110 -21.84 -4.97 6.37
N PHE A 111 -22.23 -4.72 5.11
CA PHE A 111 -21.39 -4.06 4.13
C PHE A 111 -20.82 -2.73 4.66
N SER A 112 -21.67 -1.90 5.26
CA SER A 112 -21.26 -0.60 5.82
C SER A 112 -20.27 -0.73 6.97
N ALA A 113 -20.41 -1.74 7.83
CA ALA A 113 -19.47 -2.00 8.92
C ALA A 113 -18.09 -2.42 8.40
N LEU A 114 -18.05 -3.26 7.36
CA LEU A 114 -16.81 -3.69 6.72
C LEU A 114 -16.15 -2.57 5.92
N PHE A 115 -16.93 -1.74 5.24
CA PHE A 115 -16.42 -0.53 4.59
C PHE A 115 -15.75 0.41 5.60
N LYS A 116 -16.43 0.72 6.71
CA LYS A 116 -15.87 1.56 7.78
C LYS A 116 -14.60 0.95 8.37
N GLN A 117 -14.58 -0.38 8.56
CA GLN A 117 -13.41 -1.08 9.06
C GLN A 117 -12.24 -0.99 8.08
N GLY A 118 -12.45 -1.23 6.78
CA GLY A 118 -11.43 -1.07 5.75
C GLY A 118 -10.89 0.36 5.69
N PHE A 119 -11.79 1.35 5.75
CA PHE A 119 -11.41 2.78 5.80
C PHE A 119 -10.50 3.08 6.99
N LEU A 120 -10.89 2.70 8.19
CA LEU A 120 -10.11 2.94 9.40
C LEU A 120 -8.78 2.18 9.37
N MET A 121 -8.79 0.93 8.89
CA MET A 121 -7.55 0.14 8.73
C MET A 121 -6.56 0.86 7.82
N ASN A 122 -7.00 1.42 6.70
CA ASN A 122 -6.12 2.15 5.79
C ASN A 122 -5.62 3.47 6.40
N VAL A 123 -6.53 4.32 6.88
CA VAL A 123 -6.18 5.64 7.43
C VAL A 123 -5.24 5.55 8.63
N LEU A 124 -5.43 4.54 9.48
CA LEU A 124 -4.60 4.31 10.67
C LEU A 124 -3.38 3.42 10.38
N ASN A 125 -3.20 2.96 9.14
CA ASN A 125 -2.07 2.10 8.78
C ASN A 125 -0.79 2.93 8.60
N PRO A 126 0.18 2.84 9.54
CA PRO A 126 1.40 3.65 9.44
C PRO A 126 2.25 3.28 8.21
N LYS A 127 2.15 2.02 7.73
CA LYS A 127 2.81 1.60 6.49
C LYS A 127 2.32 2.43 5.29
N VAL A 128 0.99 2.63 5.19
CA VAL A 128 0.38 3.40 4.10
C VAL A 128 0.71 4.88 4.25
N SER A 129 0.55 5.44 5.45
CA SER A 129 0.85 6.86 5.72
C SER A 129 2.29 7.22 5.34
N ILE A 130 3.26 6.42 5.79
CA ILE A 130 4.68 6.68 5.52
C ILE A 130 5.01 6.46 4.05
N PHE A 131 4.39 5.45 3.40
CA PHE A 131 4.55 5.26 1.97
C PHE A 131 4.09 6.52 1.19
N PHE A 132 2.93 7.05 1.51
CA PHE A 132 2.45 8.28 0.87
C PHE A 132 3.35 9.48 1.15
N LEU A 133 3.74 9.69 2.41
CA LEU A 133 4.53 10.84 2.82
C LEU A 133 5.96 10.84 2.27
N ALA A 134 6.62 9.68 2.28
CA ALA A 134 8.04 9.60 1.95
C ALA A 134 8.33 9.10 0.53
N PHE A 135 7.42 8.31 -0.06
CA PHE A 135 7.63 7.69 -1.36
C PHE A 135 7.07 8.55 -2.51
N PHE A 136 5.88 9.12 -2.38
CA PHE A 136 5.25 9.89 -3.45
C PHE A 136 6.12 11.03 -3.97
N PRO A 137 6.81 11.83 -3.12
CA PRO A 137 7.65 12.94 -3.62
C PRO A 137 8.75 12.50 -4.58
N GLY A 138 9.29 11.29 -4.42
CA GLY A 138 10.30 10.74 -5.32
C GLY A 138 9.78 10.35 -6.71
N PHE A 139 8.47 10.50 -6.97
CA PHE A 139 7.85 10.17 -8.25
C PHE A 139 7.17 11.36 -8.93
N LEU A 140 7.58 12.57 -8.58
CA LEU A 140 7.17 13.74 -9.35
C LEU A 140 7.74 13.61 -10.79
N PHE A 141 6.87 13.73 -11.78
CA PHE A 141 7.13 13.31 -13.16
C PHE A 141 7.08 14.45 -14.18
N SER A 142 6.98 15.70 -13.71
CA SER A 142 6.91 16.86 -14.60
C SER A 142 7.39 18.13 -13.90
N ASN A 143 8.14 18.97 -14.63
CA ASN A 143 8.55 20.30 -14.18
C ASN A 143 7.54 21.40 -14.55
N THR A 144 6.51 21.06 -15.35
CA THR A 144 5.50 22.02 -15.83
C THR A 144 4.15 21.89 -15.12
N ILE A 145 3.87 20.72 -14.52
CA ILE A 145 2.66 20.46 -13.76
C ILE A 145 2.97 20.71 -12.29
N THR A 146 2.08 21.42 -11.58
CA THR A 146 2.25 21.67 -10.15
C THR A 146 2.29 20.36 -9.36
N GLU A 147 3.11 20.27 -8.30
CA GLU A 147 3.26 19.10 -7.45
C GLU A 147 1.91 18.65 -6.88
N PHE A 148 1.06 19.61 -6.53
CA PHE A 148 -0.30 19.35 -6.05
C PHE A 148 -1.11 18.47 -7.02
N ILE A 149 -1.10 18.81 -8.30
CA ILE A 149 -1.81 18.04 -9.34
C ILE A 149 -1.14 16.69 -9.54
N GLN A 150 0.20 16.66 -9.56
CA GLN A 150 0.95 15.41 -9.70
C GLN A 150 0.64 14.43 -8.57
N PHE A 151 0.53 14.89 -7.31
CA PHE A 151 0.15 14.04 -6.20
C PHE A 151 -1.26 13.45 -6.35
N TYR A 152 -2.22 14.19 -6.89
CA TYR A 152 -3.55 13.64 -7.17
C TYR A 152 -3.53 12.62 -8.31
N ILE A 153 -2.72 12.83 -9.35
CA ILE A 153 -2.53 11.85 -10.44
C ILE A 153 -1.91 10.55 -9.88
N LEU A 154 -0.82 10.67 -9.09
CA LEU A 154 -0.18 9.53 -8.45
C LEU A 154 -1.14 8.81 -7.48
N GLY A 155 -1.91 9.56 -6.70
CA GLY A 155 -2.92 9.02 -5.79
C GLY A 155 -4.03 8.25 -6.53
N PHE A 156 -4.51 8.79 -7.65
CA PHE A 156 -5.46 8.10 -8.50
C PHE A 156 -4.89 6.80 -9.08
N LEU A 157 -3.66 6.82 -9.60
CA LEU A 157 -2.98 5.62 -10.09
C LEU A 157 -2.79 4.58 -8.97
N PHE A 158 -2.39 5.04 -7.78
CA PHE A 158 -2.27 4.17 -6.61
C PHE A 158 -3.59 3.48 -6.28
N ILE A 159 -4.69 4.24 -6.21
CA ILE A 159 -6.03 3.74 -5.93
C ILE A 159 -6.47 2.74 -7.01
N LEU A 160 -6.27 3.07 -8.28
CA LEU A 160 -6.67 2.22 -9.40
C LEU A 160 -5.95 0.86 -9.36
N ILE A 161 -4.62 0.88 -9.22
CA ILE A 161 -3.81 -0.34 -9.18
C ILE A 161 -4.15 -1.17 -7.94
N SER A 162 -4.25 -0.53 -6.79
CA SER A 162 -4.60 -1.20 -5.53
C SER A 162 -6.01 -1.78 -5.60
N PHE A 163 -6.97 -1.07 -6.18
CA PHE A 163 -8.32 -1.57 -6.38
C PHE A 163 -8.36 -2.83 -7.26
N ILE A 164 -7.57 -2.85 -8.34
CA ILE A 164 -7.46 -4.04 -9.21
C ILE A 164 -6.87 -5.21 -8.42
N VAL A 165 -5.76 -4.99 -7.73
CA VAL A 165 -5.07 -6.06 -6.97
C VAL A 165 -5.96 -6.60 -5.85
N PHE A 166 -6.51 -5.75 -5.00
CA PHE A 166 -7.38 -6.16 -3.88
C PHE A 166 -8.70 -6.73 -4.37
N GLY A 167 -9.25 -6.20 -5.47
CA GLY A 167 -10.43 -6.75 -6.13
C GLY A 167 -10.21 -8.17 -6.64
N LEU A 168 -9.05 -8.43 -7.25
CA LEU A 168 -8.66 -9.78 -7.67
C LEU A 168 -8.48 -10.71 -6.47
N ILE A 169 -7.89 -10.25 -5.36
CA ILE A 169 -7.82 -11.01 -4.12
C ILE A 169 -9.22 -11.38 -3.63
N ALA A 170 -10.16 -10.44 -3.64
CA ALA A 170 -11.53 -10.70 -3.22
C ALA A 170 -12.25 -11.71 -4.14
N LEU A 171 -12.13 -11.56 -5.45
CA LEU A 171 -12.74 -12.44 -6.44
C LEU A 171 -12.17 -13.86 -6.41
N LEU A 172 -10.86 -13.97 -6.24
CA LEU A 172 -10.14 -15.25 -6.29
C LEU A 172 -9.90 -15.85 -4.89
N ALA A 173 -10.55 -15.33 -3.86
CA ALA A 173 -10.28 -15.66 -2.46
C ALA A 173 -10.26 -17.17 -2.17
N GLY A 174 -11.22 -17.93 -2.69
CA GLY A 174 -11.26 -19.39 -2.52
C GLY A 174 -10.06 -20.10 -3.16
N LYS A 175 -9.64 -19.68 -4.37
CA LYS A 175 -8.46 -20.26 -5.07
C LYS A 175 -7.17 -19.89 -4.35
N ILE A 176 -7.04 -18.62 -3.95
CA ILE A 176 -5.85 -18.11 -3.24
C ILE A 176 -5.69 -18.82 -1.89
N SER A 177 -6.78 -18.96 -1.14
CA SER A 177 -6.75 -19.67 0.14
C SER A 177 -6.36 -21.14 -0.02
N LYS A 178 -6.95 -21.85 -0.99
CA LYS A 178 -6.57 -23.22 -1.28
C LYS A 178 -5.08 -23.32 -1.61
N PHE A 179 -4.56 -22.43 -2.47
CA PHE A 179 -3.17 -22.41 -2.85
C PHE A 179 -2.23 -22.15 -1.65
N ILE A 180 -2.58 -21.19 -0.77
CA ILE A 180 -1.80 -20.90 0.44
C ILE A 180 -1.77 -22.12 1.37
N ARG A 181 -2.91 -22.81 1.56
CA ARG A 181 -3.02 -23.98 2.46
C ARG A 181 -2.31 -25.23 1.93
N THR A 182 -2.24 -25.39 0.61
CA THR A 182 -1.62 -26.57 0.00
C THR A 182 -0.12 -26.42 -0.29
N ASN A 183 0.40 -25.18 -0.20
CA ASN A 183 1.79 -24.92 -0.53
C ASN A 183 2.51 -24.16 0.59
N ASN A 184 3.26 -24.92 1.41
CA ASN A 184 4.01 -24.37 2.55
C ASN A 184 5.08 -23.35 2.17
N GLN A 185 5.52 -23.31 0.91
CA GLN A 185 6.54 -22.35 0.44
C GLN A 185 5.98 -20.95 0.20
N VAL A 186 4.65 -20.81 0.01
CA VAL A 186 4.02 -19.53 -0.26
C VAL A 186 4.34 -18.50 0.83
N GLY A 187 4.23 -18.88 2.10
CA GLY A 187 4.55 -18.00 3.21
C GLY A 187 5.99 -17.51 3.19
N VAL A 188 6.93 -18.39 2.85
CA VAL A 188 8.37 -18.05 2.72
C VAL A 188 8.60 -17.08 1.56
N ILE A 189 8.03 -17.37 0.40
CA ILE A 189 8.16 -16.50 -0.79
C ILE A 189 7.59 -15.12 -0.48
N LEU A 190 6.38 -15.06 0.08
CA LEU A 190 5.73 -13.80 0.42
C LEU A 190 6.52 -13.01 1.48
N LYS A 191 7.09 -13.67 2.47
CA LYS A 191 7.97 -13.07 3.48
C LYS A 191 9.18 -12.39 2.82
N TRP A 192 9.91 -13.10 1.97
CA TRP A 192 11.08 -12.55 1.28
C TRP A 192 10.71 -11.44 0.31
N THR A 193 9.59 -11.57 -0.40
CA THR A 193 9.07 -10.51 -1.26
C THR A 193 8.84 -9.22 -0.46
N GLN A 194 8.21 -9.29 0.72
CA GLN A 194 8.04 -8.10 1.58
C GLN A 194 9.37 -7.47 1.98
N ILE A 195 10.35 -8.29 2.40
CA ILE A 195 11.66 -7.79 2.82
C ILE A 195 12.34 -7.05 1.68
N VAL A 196 12.37 -7.66 0.48
CA VAL A 196 12.98 -7.06 -0.71
C VAL A 196 12.28 -5.76 -1.09
N VAL A 197 10.93 -5.75 -1.08
CA VAL A 197 10.13 -4.57 -1.42
C VAL A 197 10.37 -3.43 -0.44
N PHE A 198 10.26 -3.68 0.88
CA PHE A 198 10.45 -2.62 1.87
C PHE A 198 11.89 -2.09 1.85
N THR A 199 12.87 -2.97 1.73
CA THR A 199 14.28 -2.57 1.64
C THR A 199 14.54 -1.77 0.35
N GLY A 200 14.04 -2.25 -0.80
CA GLY A 200 14.21 -1.59 -2.09
C GLY A 200 13.56 -0.20 -2.11
N ILE A 201 12.32 -0.07 -1.60
CA ILE A 201 11.65 1.23 -1.49
C ILE A 201 12.40 2.15 -0.52
N GLY A 202 12.87 1.64 0.62
CA GLY A 202 13.65 2.43 1.58
C GLY A 202 14.94 2.98 0.97
N ILE A 203 15.67 2.16 0.21
CA ILE A 203 16.86 2.60 -0.54
C ILE A 203 16.48 3.63 -1.60
N PHE A 204 15.43 3.37 -2.39
CA PHE A 204 14.97 4.30 -3.41
C PHE A 204 14.64 5.68 -2.83
N ILE A 205 13.91 5.73 -1.70
CA ILE A 205 13.59 7.00 -1.02
C ILE A 205 14.86 7.76 -0.64
N LEU A 206 15.89 7.08 -0.12
CA LEU A 206 17.14 7.75 0.27
C LEU A 206 17.93 8.28 -0.93
N LEU A 207 17.88 7.59 -2.05
CA LEU A 207 18.61 7.96 -3.28
C LEU A 207 17.83 8.93 -4.17
N SER A 208 16.48 9.05 -4.02
CA SER A 208 15.69 9.98 -4.82
C SER A 208 16.13 11.43 -4.54
N GLU A 209 16.29 12.22 -5.59
CA GLU A 209 16.50 13.66 -5.51
C GLU A 209 15.14 14.39 -5.33
N LYS A 210 15.21 15.70 -5.05
CA LYS A 210 14.04 16.56 -4.91
C LYS A 210 13.53 17.00 -6.26
#